data_846da880e063eff118a8cde8664aa6f6
#
_entry.id   846da880e063eff118a8cde8664aa6f6
#
_cell.length_a   1.000
_cell.length_b   1.000
_cell.length_c   1.000
_cell.angle_alpha   90.00
_cell.angle_beta   90.00
_cell.angle_gamma   90.00
#
_symmetry.space_group_name_H-M   'P 1'
#
loop_
_entity.id
_entity.type
_entity.pdbx_description
1 polymer ?
#
loop_
_entity_poly.entity_id
_entity_poly.type
_entity_poly.pdbx_seq_one_letter_code
_entity_poly.pdbx_strand_id
1 'polypeptide(L)'
;MDTRDETRRPGATPKDHGADGELERWLIDANRSTLRFSLRHLVIRQIRGQFRRWGGVLFLDRIEPFLSSVSVWVDLGSIETDEPERDEHVRSEEFLDVARFPRAEFKSDTVEIRDEQVIIHGRLDLHGVVHDVDLEVEPQAETREPDGTERGRYRVKGSLDRQAFGLHWNQDLDVGGVVVGDEIQLVADV
;
A
#
# COMPACT_ATOMS: atom_id res chain seq x y z
N MET A 1 -43.05 3.36 -32.71
CA MET A 1 -41.98 4.34 -32.84
C MET A 1 -41.36 4.39 -31.45
N ASP A 2 -40.55 3.51 -31.16
CA ASP A 2 -39.13 3.25 -31.42
C ASP A 2 -38.25 4.31 -30.75
N THR A 3 -37.53 3.89 -29.78
CA THR A 3 -36.11 4.18 -29.50
C THR A 3 -35.74 3.61 -28.15
N ARG A 4 -35.07 2.51 -28.08
CA ARG A 4 -33.64 2.21 -27.97
C ARG A 4 -33.04 2.84 -26.74
N ASP A 5 -32.88 2.05 -25.70
CA ASP A 5 -31.73 1.20 -25.39
C ASP A 5 -30.41 1.95 -25.43
N GLU A 6 -29.88 2.28 -24.29
CA GLU A 6 -28.47 2.64 -24.09
C GLU A 6 -27.77 1.74 -23.09
N THR A 7 -27.20 0.79 -23.68
CA THR A 7 -25.98 0.03 -23.37
C THR A 7 -25.22 0.45 -22.10
N ARG A 8 -25.48 -0.30 -21.09
CA ARG A 8 -24.60 -0.57 -19.95
C ARG A 8 -23.31 -1.19 -20.48
N ARG A 9 -22.17 -0.50 -20.39
CA ARG A 9 -20.85 -1.07 -20.65
C ARG A 9 -20.54 -2.09 -19.58
N PRO A 10 -20.21 -3.33 -19.91
CA PRO A 10 -19.79 -4.32 -18.93
C PRO A 10 -18.40 -3.97 -18.43
N GLY A 11 -18.22 -4.07 -17.10
CA GLY A 11 -16.93 -4.04 -16.46
C GLY A 11 -15.99 -5.07 -17.10
N ALA A 12 -14.75 -4.68 -17.31
CA ALA A 12 -13.73 -5.56 -17.84
C ALA A 12 -13.57 -6.77 -16.92
N THR A 13 -14.05 -7.89 -17.37
CA THR A 13 -13.70 -9.21 -16.84
C THR A 13 -12.21 -9.44 -17.12
N PRO A 14 -11.42 -10.01 -16.21
CA PRO A 14 -10.06 -10.46 -16.51
C PRO A 14 -10.13 -11.38 -17.73
N LYS A 15 -9.41 -11.03 -18.79
CA LYS A 15 -9.31 -11.89 -19.97
C LYS A 15 -8.53 -13.14 -19.55
N ASP A 16 -9.19 -14.27 -19.68
CA ASP A 16 -8.60 -15.60 -19.64
C ASP A 16 -7.61 -15.70 -20.82
N HIS A 17 -6.33 -15.56 -20.54
CA HIS A 17 -5.26 -15.73 -21.52
C HIS A 17 -4.82 -17.19 -21.49
N GLY A 18 -5.36 -17.95 -22.45
CA GLY A 18 -4.95 -19.30 -22.67
C GLY A 18 -3.51 -19.42 -23.19
N ALA A 19 -2.83 -20.45 -22.65
CA ALA A 19 -1.61 -21.11 -23.09
C ALA A 19 -0.34 -20.26 -23.21
N ASP A 20 0.51 -20.40 -22.23
CA ASP A 20 1.96 -20.28 -22.07
C ASP A 20 2.49 -19.21 -21.07
N GLY A 21 1.65 -18.48 -20.37
CA GLY A 21 2.05 -17.64 -19.23
C GLY A 21 1.15 -17.92 -18.04
N GLU A 22 1.51 -18.89 -17.21
CA GLU A 22 0.78 -19.16 -15.96
C GLU A 22 1.15 -18.08 -14.95
N LEU A 23 0.16 -17.29 -14.50
CA LEU A 23 0.35 -16.30 -13.43
C LEU A 23 0.72 -17.04 -12.15
N GLU A 24 1.93 -16.81 -11.67
CA GLU A 24 2.40 -17.35 -10.40
C GLU A 24 1.76 -16.59 -9.24
N ARG A 25 1.13 -17.32 -8.33
CA ARG A 25 0.53 -16.72 -7.14
C ARG A 25 1.52 -16.77 -5.97
N TRP A 26 1.92 -15.60 -5.51
CA TRP A 26 2.80 -15.42 -4.36
C TRP A 26 2.04 -14.78 -3.19
N LEU A 27 2.37 -15.20 -1.97
CA LEU A 27 1.80 -14.61 -0.75
C LEU A 27 2.89 -13.84 -0.01
N ILE A 28 2.53 -12.69 0.54
CA ILE A 28 3.41 -11.97 1.46
C ILE A 28 3.52 -12.78 2.76
N ASP A 29 4.75 -13.17 3.12
CA ASP A 29 5.04 -13.81 4.41
C ASP A 29 5.17 -12.74 5.49
N ALA A 30 4.05 -12.40 6.13
CA ALA A 30 3.99 -11.34 7.15
C ALA A 30 4.93 -11.58 8.35
N ASN A 31 5.35 -12.82 8.61
CA ASN A 31 6.28 -13.11 9.70
C ASN A 31 7.74 -12.74 9.36
N ARG A 32 8.05 -12.61 8.07
CA ARG A 32 9.39 -12.27 7.56
C ARG A 32 9.42 -10.90 6.91
N SER A 33 8.29 -10.20 6.89
CA SER A 33 8.12 -8.93 6.23
C SER A 33 7.85 -7.81 7.23
N THR A 34 8.20 -6.59 6.86
CA THR A 34 7.89 -5.40 7.66
C THR A 34 7.21 -4.34 6.81
N LEU A 35 6.22 -3.66 7.37
CA LEU A 35 5.61 -2.47 6.77
C LEU A 35 5.80 -1.31 7.74
N ARG A 36 6.64 -0.37 7.36
CA ARG A 36 7.04 0.79 8.17
C ARG A 36 6.58 2.08 7.51
N PHE A 37 6.33 3.06 8.33
CA PHE A 37 6.10 4.41 7.87
C PHE A 37 6.95 5.41 8.65
N SER A 38 7.13 6.59 8.07
CA SER A 38 7.72 7.72 8.77
C SER A 38 7.12 9.02 8.25
N LEU A 39 7.05 10.01 9.14
CA LEU A 39 6.62 11.36 8.82
C LEU A 39 7.41 12.38 9.64
N ARG A 40 7.45 13.63 9.15
CA ARG A 40 8.10 14.73 9.88
C ARG A 40 7.21 15.21 11.02
N HIS A 41 7.85 15.52 12.14
CA HIS A 41 7.21 16.11 13.32
C HIS A 41 8.07 17.27 13.83
N LEU A 42 7.45 18.42 14.11
CA LEU A 42 8.15 19.60 14.61
C LEU A 42 9.39 19.99 13.75
N VAL A 43 9.26 19.98 12.43
CA VAL A 43 10.28 20.36 11.43
C VAL A 43 11.56 19.51 11.44
N ILE A 44 12.07 19.11 12.62
CA ILE A 44 13.38 18.44 12.79
C ILE A 44 13.29 17.02 13.32
N ARG A 45 12.16 16.62 13.88
CA ARG A 45 11.95 15.26 14.41
C ARG A 45 11.23 14.40 13.37
N GLN A 46 11.49 13.11 13.41
CA GLN A 46 10.80 12.12 12.59
C GLN A 46 10.09 11.13 13.52
N ILE A 47 8.79 10.99 13.34
CA ILE A 47 8.03 9.88 13.90
C ILE A 47 8.19 8.71 12.95
N ARG A 48 8.44 7.53 13.51
CA ARG A 48 8.49 6.27 12.81
C ARG A 48 7.53 5.31 13.47
N GLY A 49 6.96 4.43 12.66
CA GLY A 49 6.10 3.37 13.16
C GLY A 49 5.99 2.25 12.15
N GLN A 50 5.21 1.25 12.51
CA GLN A 50 4.97 0.08 11.70
C GLN A 50 3.55 -0.43 11.89
N PHE A 51 3.11 -1.24 10.94
CA PHE A 51 1.89 -2.03 11.08
C PHE A 51 2.26 -3.49 11.32
N ARG A 52 1.72 -4.08 12.38
CA ARG A 52 2.01 -5.46 12.79
C ARG A 52 1.17 -6.50 12.05
N ARG A 53 -0.03 -6.12 11.59
CA ARG A 53 -0.94 -7.01 10.88
C ARG A 53 -1.25 -6.46 9.50
N TRP A 54 -0.71 -7.09 8.52
CA TRP A 54 -0.90 -6.79 7.11
C TRP A 54 -0.57 -8.01 6.27
N GLY A 55 -0.89 -7.99 5.00
CA GLY A 55 -0.58 -9.07 4.09
C GLY A 55 -1.04 -8.74 2.69
N GLY A 56 -0.79 -9.67 1.76
CA GLY A 56 -1.16 -9.45 0.38
C GLY A 56 -0.88 -10.64 -0.50
N VAL A 57 -1.28 -10.51 -1.74
CA VAL A 57 -1.05 -11.47 -2.82
C VAL A 57 -0.48 -10.74 -4.04
N LEU A 58 0.54 -11.34 -4.65
CA LEU A 58 1.10 -10.96 -5.93
C LEU A 58 0.75 -12.05 -6.93
N PHE A 59 0.20 -11.68 -8.08
CA PHE A 59 0.13 -12.50 -9.27
C PHE A 59 1.22 -12.03 -10.21
N LEU A 60 2.25 -12.83 -10.36
CA LEU A 60 3.45 -12.52 -11.14
C LEU A 60 3.38 -13.18 -12.51
N ASP A 61 3.48 -12.38 -13.57
CA ASP A 61 3.78 -12.85 -14.91
C ASP A 61 5.27 -12.64 -15.17
N ARG A 62 6.02 -13.75 -15.33
CA ARG A 62 7.47 -13.69 -15.57
C ARG A 62 7.83 -13.38 -17.02
N ILE A 63 6.89 -13.56 -17.93
CA ILE A 63 7.10 -13.31 -19.37
C ILE A 63 6.72 -11.87 -19.70
N GLU A 64 5.56 -11.43 -19.20
CA GLU A 64 5.02 -10.10 -19.40
C GLU A 64 4.78 -9.41 -18.03
N PRO A 65 5.83 -8.91 -17.36
CA PRO A 65 5.74 -8.38 -15.98
C PRO A 65 4.72 -7.26 -15.80
N PHE A 66 4.38 -6.53 -16.88
CA PHE A 66 3.33 -5.51 -16.85
C PHE A 66 1.90 -6.08 -16.66
N LEU A 67 1.72 -7.39 -16.85
CA LEU A 67 0.47 -8.11 -16.54
C LEU A 67 0.39 -8.56 -15.08
N SER A 68 1.47 -8.41 -14.33
CA SER A 68 1.48 -8.71 -12.89
C SER A 68 0.55 -7.78 -12.13
N SER A 69 0.02 -8.28 -11.02
CA SER A 69 -0.84 -7.49 -10.15
C SER A 69 -0.60 -7.79 -8.68
N VAL A 70 -0.79 -6.80 -7.82
CA VAL A 70 -0.65 -6.95 -6.38
C VAL A 70 -1.86 -6.37 -5.66
N SER A 71 -2.26 -7.05 -4.59
CA SER A 71 -3.25 -6.55 -3.64
C SER A 71 -2.69 -6.69 -2.24
N VAL A 72 -2.74 -5.60 -1.47
CA VAL A 72 -2.25 -5.53 -0.09
C VAL A 72 -3.35 -5.02 0.81
N TRP A 73 -3.47 -5.58 1.99
CA TRP A 73 -4.34 -5.08 3.05
C TRP A 73 -3.53 -4.80 4.31
N VAL A 74 -3.93 -3.81 5.07
CA VAL A 74 -3.30 -3.39 6.32
C VAL A 74 -4.39 -3.21 7.39
N ASP A 75 -4.24 -3.88 8.53
CA ASP A 75 -5.06 -3.64 9.71
C ASP A 75 -4.55 -2.36 10.40
N LEU A 76 -5.31 -1.27 10.31
CA LEU A 76 -4.93 0.03 10.85
C LEU A 76 -4.86 0.03 12.38
N GLY A 77 -5.64 -0.82 13.04
CA GLY A 77 -5.56 -1.01 14.50
C GLY A 77 -4.25 -1.63 14.98
N SER A 78 -3.43 -2.18 14.06
CA SER A 78 -2.13 -2.78 14.37
C SER A 78 -0.96 -1.80 14.33
N ILE A 79 -1.24 -0.50 14.21
CA ILE A 79 -0.23 0.55 14.22
C ILE A 79 0.54 0.58 15.53
N GLU A 80 1.86 0.75 15.45
CA GLU A 80 2.77 0.83 16.58
C GLU A 80 3.87 1.85 16.28
N THR A 81 4.05 2.79 17.18
CA THR A 81 5.05 3.86 17.08
C THR A 81 5.99 3.91 18.28
N ASP A 82 6.03 2.84 19.09
CA ASP A 82 6.79 2.71 20.34
C ASP A 82 6.36 3.72 21.44
N GLU A 83 5.15 4.31 21.30
CA GLU A 83 4.58 5.27 22.25
C GLU A 83 3.08 4.98 22.42
N PRO A 84 2.66 4.28 23.49
CA PRO A 84 1.28 3.79 23.64
C PRO A 84 0.20 4.88 23.57
N GLU A 85 0.44 6.04 24.20
CA GLU A 85 -0.51 7.16 24.20
C GLU A 85 -0.70 7.73 22.79
N ARG A 86 0.38 7.83 22.02
CA ARG A 86 0.31 8.24 20.62
C ARG A 86 -0.41 7.20 19.76
N ASP A 87 -0.14 5.92 19.97
CA ASP A 87 -0.79 4.84 19.24
C ASP A 87 -2.30 4.83 19.49
N GLU A 88 -2.74 5.10 20.72
CA GLU A 88 -4.16 5.23 21.05
C GLU A 88 -4.79 6.42 20.34
N HIS A 89 -4.14 7.58 20.37
CA HIS A 89 -4.61 8.77 19.68
C HIS A 89 -4.68 8.56 18.15
N VAL A 90 -3.65 7.96 17.54
CA VAL A 90 -3.64 7.71 16.10
C VAL A 90 -4.78 6.75 15.69
N ARG A 91 -5.18 5.82 16.55
CA ARG A 91 -6.33 4.93 16.30
C ARG A 91 -7.68 5.59 16.48
N SER A 92 -7.76 6.72 17.21
CA SER A 92 -9.02 7.39 17.56
C SER A 92 -9.74 7.99 16.35
N GLU A 93 -10.97 8.45 16.58
CA GLU A 93 -11.80 9.16 15.59
C GLU A 93 -11.20 10.48 15.10
N GLU A 94 -10.28 11.06 15.87
CA GLU A 94 -9.59 12.29 15.49
C GLU A 94 -8.54 12.06 14.39
N PHE A 95 -8.11 10.81 14.18
CA PHE A 95 -7.06 10.50 13.20
C PHE A 95 -7.46 9.38 12.24
N LEU A 96 -7.14 8.11 12.53
CA LEU A 96 -7.42 6.99 11.61
C LEU A 96 -8.85 6.45 11.72
N ASP A 97 -9.56 6.76 12.82
CA ASP A 97 -10.91 6.26 13.11
C ASP A 97 -11.05 4.75 12.82
N VAL A 98 -10.18 3.96 13.46
CA VAL A 98 -10.10 2.52 13.18
C VAL A 98 -11.39 1.76 13.51
N ALA A 99 -12.29 2.37 14.29
CA ALA A 99 -13.61 1.80 14.57
C ALA A 99 -14.50 1.80 13.32
N ARG A 100 -14.39 2.83 12.47
CA ARG A 100 -15.14 2.94 11.20
C ARG A 100 -14.33 2.43 10.02
N PHE A 101 -13.03 2.66 10.03
CA PHE A 101 -12.10 2.31 8.95
C PHE A 101 -11.00 1.38 9.47
N PRO A 102 -11.32 0.11 9.78
CA PRO A 102 -10.35 -0.80 10.40
C PRO A 102 -9.22 -1.22 9.48
N ARG A 103 -9.35 -0.99 8.17
CA ARG A 103 -8.43 -1.51 7.16
C ARG A 103 -8.14 -0.49 6.08
N ALA A 104 -6.88 -0.48 5.61
CA ALA A 104 -6.51 0.11 4.34
C ALA A 104 -6.26 -1.00 3.31
N GLU A 105 -6.56 -0.71 2.04
CA GLU A 105 -6.38 -1.65 0.93
C GLU A 105 -5.71 -0.97 -0.26
N PHE A 106 -4.65 -1.57 -0.77
CA PHE A 106 -4.01 -1.18 -2.02
C PHE A 106 -4.26 -2.23 -3.09
N LYS A 107 -4.58 -1.78 -4.30
CA LYS A 107 -4.72 -2.62 -5.49
C LYS A 107 -4.00 -1.98 -6.64
N SER A 108 -3.08 -2.72 -7.27
CA SER A 108 -2.40 -2.26 -8.47
C SER A 108 -3.37 -2.18 -9.65
N ASP A 109 -3.16 -1.17 -10.49
CA ASP A 109 -3.82 -1.03 -11.80
C ASP A 109 -2.86 -1.40 -12.93
N THR A 110 -1.59 -0.98 -12.83
CA THR A 110 -0.56 -1.28 -13.83
C THR A 110 0.83 -1.42 -13.19
N VAL A 111 1.71 -2.14 -13.86
CA VAL A 111 3.14 -2.24 -13.52
C VAL A 111 3.95 -1.68 -14.67
N GLU A 112 4.81 -0.72 -14.40
CA GLU A 112 5.74 -0.12 -15.34
C GLU A 112 7.18 -0.55 -15.01
N ILE A 113 7.96 -0.88 -16.04
CA ILE A 113 9.39 -1.15 -15.89
C ILE A 113 10.13 -0.11 -16.72
N ARG A 114 10.92 0.71 -16.04
CA ARG A 114 11.72 1.76 -16.66
C ARG A 114 13.15 1.70 -16.11
N ASP A 115 14.13 1.51 -17.00
CA ASP A 115 15.56 1.51 -16.65
C ASP A 115 15.90 0.63 -15.42
N GLU A 116 15.40 -0.62 -15.39
CA GLU A 116 15.53 -1.58 -14.28
C GLU A 116 14.74 -1.21 -13.00
N GLN A 117 14.05 -0.09 -13.00
CA GLN A 117 13.15 0.32 -11.92
C GLN A 117 11.74 -0.20 -12.17
N VAL A 118 11.14 -0.82 -11.17
CA VAL A 118 9.76 -1.29 -11.24
C VAL A 118 8.89 -0.32 -10.47
N ILE A 119 7.88 0.21 -11.13
CA ILE A 119 6.88 1.10 -10.53
C ILE A 119 5.52 0.43 -10.62
N ILE A 120 4.85 0.32 -9.50
CA ILE A 120 3.48 -0.18 -9.42
C ILE A 120 2.55 1.01 -9.22
N HIS A 121 1.72 1.29 -10.20
CA HIS A 121 0.65 2.26 -10.11
C HIS A 121 -0.60 1.56 -9.58
N GLY A 122 -1.29 2.18 -8.64
CA GLY A 122 -2.48 1.56 -8.08
C GLY A 122 -3.27 2.52 -7.22
N ARG A 123 -4.33 2.01 -6.61
CA ARG A 123 -5.25 2.77 -5.77
C ARG A 123 -5.18 2.29 -4.33
N LEU A 124 -5.01 3.24 -3.43
CA LEU A 124 -5.08 3.04 -1.99
C LEU A 124 -6.44 3.54 -1.48
N ASP A 125 -7.18 2.66 -0.84
CA ASP A 125 -8.32 3.02 0.02
C ASP A 125 -7.80 3.15 1.45
N LEU A 126 -7.82 4.37 1.98
CA LEU A 126 -7.43 4.69 3.33
C LEU A 126 -8.44 5.67 3.91
N HIS A 127 -8.94 5.38 5.13
CA HIS A 127 -9.92 6.22 5.81
C HIS A 127 -11.21 6.44 4.97
N GLY A 128 -11.59 5.47 4.11
CA GLY A 128 -12.74 5.55 3.23
C GLY A 128 -12.58 6.48 2.02
N VAL A 129 -11.36 6.93 1.74
CA VAL A 129 -11.01 7.76 0.60
C VAL A 129 -10.04 6.98 -0.29
N VAL A 130 -10.29 7.01 -1.61
CA VAL A 130 -9.46 6.29 -2.58
C VAL A 130 -8.64 7.29 -3.39
N HIS A 131 -7.33 7.11 -3.40
CA HIS A 131 -6.40 7.88 -4.22
C HIS A 131 -5.40 7.00 -4.93
N ASP A 132 -4.88 7.52 -6.05
CA ASP A 132 -3.78 6.91 -6.78
C ASP A 132 -2.49 7.03 -5.97
N VAL A 133 -1.73 5.93 -5.92
CA VAL A 133 -0.43 5.86 -5.24
C VAL A 133 0.53 5.06 -6.10
N ASP A 134 1.74 5.58 -6.24
CA ASP A 134 2.83 4.90 -6.92
C ASP A 134 3.77 4.25 -5.90
N LEU A 135 4.15 3.00 -6.16
CA LEU A 135 5.08 2.25 -5.35
C LEU A 135 6.30 1.88 -6.18
N GLU A 136 7.48 2.29 -5.73
CA GLU A 136 8.76 1.88 -6.30
C GLU A 136 9.18 0.54 -5.70
N VAL A 137 9.52 -0.43 -6.56
CA VAL A 137 9.92 -1.77 -6.14
C VAL A 137 11.37 -2.03 -6.52
N GLU A 138 12.18 -2.35 -5.52
CA GLU A 138 13.58 -2.75 -5.67
C GLU A 138 13.67 -4.27 -5.42
N PRO A 139 13.86 -5.10 -6.45
CA PRO A 139 14.17 -6.51 -6.27
C PRO A 139 15.47 -6.68 -5.49
N GLN A 140 15.49 -7.58 -4.50
CA GLN A 140 16.67 -7.82 -3.66
C GLN A 140 17.28 -9.18 -3.93
N ALA A 141 16.50 -10.25 -3.84
CA ALA A 141 16.95 -11.61 -4.08
C ALA A 141 15.78 -12.56 -4.33
N GLU A 142 16.02 -13.58 -5.12
CA GLU A 142 15.18 -14.77 -5.18
C GLU A 142 15.99 -15.97 -4.67
N THR A 143 15.38 -16.78 -3.85
CA THR A 143 16.01 -17.96 -3.25
C THR A 143 15.08 -19.14 -3.33
N ARG A 144 15.66 -20.34 -3.41
CA ARG A 144 14.94 -21.61 -3.29
C ARG A 144 15.38 -22.32 -2.02
N GLU A 145 14.43 -22.56 -1.14
CA GLU A 145 14.67 -23.28 0.11
C GLU A 145 14.91 -24.77 -0.17
N PRO A 146 15.54 -25.51 0.76
CA PRO A 146 15.79 -26.96 0.59
C PRO A 146 14.53 -27.80 0.42
N ASP A 147 13.38 -27.34 0.90
CA ASP A 147 12.06 -27.98 0.74
C ASP A 147 11.41 -27.69 -0.62
N GLY A 148 12.09 -26.91 -1.49
CA GLY A 148 11.62 -26.53 -2.81
C GLY A 148 10.79 -25.23 -2.83
N THR A 149 10.50 -24.62 -1.68
CA THR A 149 9.79 -23.35 -1.60
C THR A 149 10.62 -22.24 -2.23
N GLU A 150 10.03 -21.48 -3.15
CA GLU A 150 10.65 -20.30 -3.73
C GLU A 150 10.27 -19.05 -2.91
N ARG A 151 11.23 -18.16 -2.72
CA ARG A 151 11.06 -16.90 -2.01
C ARG A 151 11.67 -15.75 -2.80
N GLY A 152 10.89 -14.71 -3.01
CA GLY A 152 11.38 -13.42 -3.51
C GLY A 152 11.52 -12.46 -2.35
N ARG A 153 12.55 -11.59 -2.39
CA ARG A 153 12.70 -10.47 -1.49
C ARG A 153 12.68 -9.16 -2.27
N TYR A 154 11.87 -8.24 -1.80
CA TYR A 154 11.67 -6.96 -2.44
C TYR A 154 11.65 -5.86 -1.38
N ARG A 155 12.22 -4.71 -1.72
CA ARG A 155 12.00 -3.47 -0.98
C ARG A 155 11.04 -2.60 -1.76
N VAL A 156 9.96 -2.19 -1.11
CA VAL A 156 8.92 -1.35 -1.70
C VAL A 156 8.92 0.00 -0.99
N LYS A 157 8.91 1.07 -1.75
CA LYS A 157 8.86 2.45 -1.24
C LYS A 157 7.68 3.18 -1.86
N GLY A 158 7.10 4.08 -1.09
CA GLY A 158 6.06 4.98 -1.58
C GLY A 158 5.92 6.18 -0.67
N SER A 159 5.21 7.19 -1.14
CA SER A 159 4.82 8.32 -0.32
C SER A 159 3.35 8.64 -0.54
N LEU A 160 2.70 9.19 0.47
CA LEU A 160 1.33 9.66 0.37
C LEU A 160 1.14 10.97 1.16
N ASP A 161 0.24 11.80 0.67
CA ASP A 161 -0.23 12.98 1.37
C ASP A 161 -1.43 12.57 2.25
N ARG A 162 -1.27 12.62 3.58
CA ARG A 162 -2.34 12.27 4.52
C ARG A 162 -3.56 13.16 4.40
N GLN A 163 -3.38 14.41 3.99
CA GLN A 163 -4.47 15.38 3.81
C GLN A 163 -5.42 14.93 2.70
N ALA A 164 -4.89 14.33 1.62
CA ALA A 164 -5.69 13.78 0.53
C ALA A 164 -6.65 12.69 1.03
N PHE A 165 -6.29 11.95 2.07
CA PHE A 165 -7.12 10.90 2.67
C PHE A 165 -8.02 11.41 3.81
N GLY A 166 -8.13 12.72 4.00
CA GLY A 166 -8.97 13.29 5.06
C GLY A 166 -8.37 13.22 6.47
N LEU A 167 -7.10 12.88 6.60
CA LEU A 167 -6.41 12.81 7.88
C LEU A 167 -5.85 14.19 8.25
N HIS A 168 -6.77 15.12 8.62
CA HIS A 168 -6.47 16.54 8.80
C HIS A 168 -5.98 16.92 10.19
N TRP A 169 -6.04 16.01 11.17
CA TRP A 169 -5.61 16.34 12.52
C TRP A 169 -4.20 16.94 12.54
N ASN A 170 -4.08 18.06 13.21
CA ASN A 170 -2.80 18.73 13.45
C ASN A 170 -2.93 19.65 14.67
N GLN A 171 -1.82 20.10 15.18
CA GLN A 171 -1.76 21.09 16.25
C GLN A 171 -0.91 22.27 15.79
N ASP A 172 -1.45 23.47 15.91
CA ASP A 172 -0.72 24.70 15.61
C ASP A 172 0.32 24.98 16.68
N LEU A 173 1.47 25.46 16.26
CA LEU A 173 2.50 25.95 17.16
C LEU A 173 2.31 27.42 17.43
N ASP A 174 2.49 27.87 18.69
CA ASP A 174 2.38 29.27 19.11
C ASP A 174 3.31 30.22 18.32
N VAL A 175 4.39 29.68 17.77
CA VAL A 175 5.38 30.42 16.97
C VAL A 175 5.14 30.33 15.45
N GLY A 176 4.00 29.76 15.04
CA GLY A 176 3.67 29.45 13.65
C GLY A 176 4.29 28.14 13.15
N GLY A 177 3.58 27.47 12.26
CA GLY A 177 3.90 26.15 11.73
C GLY A 177 3.01 25.05 12.29
N VAL A 178 3.22 23.83 11.82
CA VAL A 178 2.42 22.66 12.18
C VAL A 178 3.27 21.59 12.85
N VAL A 179 2.63 20.80 13.73
CA VAL A 179 3.30 19.74 14.49
C VAL A 179 3.56 18.50 13.62
N VAL A 180 2.59 18.12 12.78
CA VAL A 180 2.63 16.91 11.98
C VAL A 180 2.70 17.25 10.51
N GLY A 181 3.74 16.77 9.82
CA GLY A 181 3.89 16.93 8.38
C GLY A 181 2.83 16.16 7.58
N ASP A 182 2.60 16.57 6.35
CA ASP A 182 1.54 15.99 5.52
C ASP A 182 2.01 14.77 4.73
N GLU A 183 3.30 14.70 4.42
CA GLU A 183 3.89 13.60 3.66
C GLU A 183 4.27 12.42 4.59
N ILE A 184 3.68 11.26 4.30
CA ILE A 184 4.02 9.98 4.93
C ILE A 184 4.87 9.17 3.97
N GLN A 185 6.07 8.77 4.40
CA GLN A 185 6.93 7.84 3.67
C GLN A 185 6.61 6.42 4.11
N LEU A 186 6.43 5.53 3.14
CA LEU A 186 6.19 4.11 3.35
C LEU A 186 7.38 3.29 2.87
N VAL A 187 7.75 2.28 3.66
CA VAL A 187 8.77 1.28 3.28
C VAL A 187 8.29 -0.09 3.72
N ALA A 188 8.18 -1.01 2.77
CA ALA A 188 7.97 -2.41 3.07
C ALA A 188 9.21 -3.22 2.64
N ASP A 189 9.65 -4.12 3.52
CA ASP A 189 10.60 -5.19 3.18
C ASP A 189 9.81 -6.50 3.20
N VAL A 190 9.66 -7.13 2.07
CA VAL A 190 8.85 -8.33 1.86
C VAL A 190 9.68 -9.47 1.29
#